data_996c09b9a41617bd7f37bbcd0509ab74
#
_entry.id   996c09b9a41617bd7f37bbcd0509ab74
#
_cell.length_a   1.000
_cell.length_b   1.000
_cell.length_c   1.000
_cell.angle_alpha   90.00
_cell.angle_beta   90.00
_cell.angle_gamma   90.00
#
_symmetry.space_group_name_H-M   'P 1'
#
loop_
_entity.id
_entity.type
_entity.pdbx_description
1 polymer ?
#
loop_
_entity_poly.entity_id
_entity_poly.type
_entity_poly.pdbx_seq_one_letter_code
_entity_poly.pdbx_strand_id
1 'polypeptide(L)'
;MRNDTMGVILVNQDKIPPITDIRANLSLPIAGRYRIIDFVLSNMSNAGITNIGVAAESNYSSLMDHIRSGKPWDLDRKGSGLKILPPSMEHKLGKINGSIDMLTGIRDFIRRSRETYVILSLGNNIYNMDFSKAIDEHIENQADVTAVYTKLSNVAEAQLSRYT
;
A
#
# COMPACT_ATOMS: atom_id res chain seq x y z
N MET A 1 -18.86 7.87 2.57
CA MET A 1 -17.40 8.09 2.72
C MET A 1 -17.02 7.62 4.10
N ARG A 2 -16.08 6.70 4.20
CA ARG A 2 -15.54 6.28 5.50
C ARG A 2 -14.45 7.24 5.94
N ASN A 3 -14.81 8.14 6.85
CA ASN A 3 -13.88 9.10 7.42
C ASN A 3 -13.14 8.56 8.66
N ASP A 4 -13.36 7.30 9.01
CA ASP A 4 -12.79 6.62 10.17
C ASP A 4 -11.62 5.68 9.81
N THR A 5 -11.35 5.51 8.53
CA THR A 5 -10.37 4.55 8.02
C THR A 5 -9.40 5.23 7.05
N MET A 6 -8.12 4.98 7.26
CA MET A 6 -7.04 5.40 6.35
C MET A 6 -6.38 4.18 5.68
N GLY A 7 -5.71 4.42 4.56
CA GLY A 7 -4.95 3.40 3.85
C GLY A 7 -3.44 3.64 3.95
N VAL A 8 -2.67 2.57 4.08
CA VAL A 8 -1.21 2.59 3.92
C VAL A 8 -0.81 1.50 2.96
N ILE A 9 -0.14 1.88 1.88
CA ILE A 9 0.38 0.97 0.87
C ILE A 9 1.89 0.87 1.04
N LEU A 10 2.37 -0.34 1.33
CA LEU A 10 3.80 -0.64 1.42
C LEU A 10 4.32 -1.08 0.06
N VAL A 11 5.31 -0.38 -0.45
CA VAL A 11 6.00 -0.76 -1.68
C VAL A 11 7.08 -1.78 -1.33
N ASN A 12 6.80 -3.05 -1.60
CA ASN A 12 7.78 -4.11 -1.38
C ASN A 12 8.93 -4.03 -2.41
N GLN A 13 10.14 -4.34 -1.95
CA GLN A 13 11.36 -4.30 -2.77
C GLN A 13 11.67 -5.62 -3.47
N ASP A 14 10.71 -6.53 -3.65
CA ASP A 14 10.96 -7.75 -4.41
C ASP A 14 11.54 -7.40 -5.77
N LYS A 15 12.80 -7.75 -5.96
CA LYS A 15 13.49 -7.48 -7.20
C LYS A 15 13.14 -8.57 -8.22
N ILE A 16 12.65 -8.15 -9.37
CA ILE A 16 12.44 -8.96 -10.56
C ILE A 16 13.40 -8.43 -11.64
N PRO A 17 14.71 -8.77 -11.57
CA PRO A 17 15.67 -8.27 -12.54
C PRO A 17 15.33 -8.79 -13.95
N PRO A 18 15.56 -8.00 -15.00
CA PRO A 18 16.02 -6.60 -15.01
C PRO A 18 14.88 -5.57 -14.86
N ILE A 19 13.62 -5.98 -14.67
CA ILE A 19 12.41 -5.15 -14.82
C ILE A 19 12.33 -4.11 -13.68
N THR A 20 12.76 -4.49 -12.47
CA THR A 20 12.67 -3.64 -11.28
C THR A 20 13.96 -2.90 -10.93
N ASP A 21 14.99 -3.00 -11.76
CA ASP A 21 16.27 -2.34 -11.48
C ASP A 21 16.15 -0.81 -11.43
N ILE A 22 15.22 -0.25 -12.22
CA ILE A 22 14.99 1.19 -12.34
C ILE A 22 13.61 1.65 -11.91
N ARG A 23 12.71 0.73 -11.53
CA ARG A 23 11.32 1.05 -11.19
C ARG A 23 10.85 0.24 -9.98
N ALA A 24 10.05 0.86 -9.13
CA ALA A 24 9.34 0.14 -8.08
C ALA A 24 8.33 -0.85 -8.68
N ASN A 25 8.13 -2.01 -8.03
CA ASN A 25 7.21 -3.06 -8.48
C ASN A 25 5.80 -2.53 -8.76
N LEU A 26 5.29 -1.66 -7.89
CA LEU A 26 3.98 -1.03 -8.03
C LEU A 26 3.83 -0.17 -9.29
N SER A 27 4.93 0.29 -9.87
CA SER A 27 4.92 1.08 -11.10
C SER A 27 4.99 0.23 -12.37
N LEU A 28 5.02 -1.11 -12.25
CA LEU A 28 5.04 -2.00 -13.41
C LEU A 28 3.74 -1.89 -14.22
N PRO A 29 3.85 -1.71 -15.55
CA PRO A 29 2.69 -1.61 -16.42
C PRO A 29 2.00 -2.98 -16.58
N ILE A 30 0.67 -2.96 -16.55
CA ILE A 30 -0.19 -4.12 -16.75
C ILE A 30 -1.25 -3.77 -17.77
N ALA A 31 -1.54 -4.70 -18.68
CA ALA A 31 -2.54 -4.53 -19.74
C ALA A 31 -2.36 -3.21 -20.53
N GLY A 32 -1.11 -2.80 -20.75
CA GLY A 32 -0.69 -1.67 -21.56
C GLY A 32 -0.92 -0.28 -20.95
N ARG A 33 -1.93 -0.08 -20.10
CA ARG A 33 -2.31 1.23 -19.58
C ARG A 33 -2.20 1.36 -18.07
N TYR A 34 -2.52 0.31 -17.36
CA TYR A 34 -2.58 0.30 -15.89
C TYR A 34 -1.24 -0.05 -15.27
N ARG A 35 -1.09 0.25 -13.99
CA ARG A 35 0.02 -0.20 -13.14
C ARG A 35 -0.52 -0.96 -11.94
N ILE A 36 0.30 -1.74 -11.27
CA ILE A 36 -0.13 -2.53 -10.09
C ILE A 36 -0.79 -1.64 -9.04
N ILE A 37 -0.24 -0.47 -8.79
CA ILE A 37 -0.77 0.50 -7.81
C ILE A 37 -2.22 0.91 -8.08
N ASP A 38 -2.64 0.94 -9.35
CA ASP A 38 -3.98 1.42 -9.73
C ASP A 38 -5.08 0.54 -9.15
N PHE A 39 -4.83 -0.77 -9.04
CA PHE A 39 -5.79 -1.73 -8.48
C PHE A 39 -5.97 -1.52 -6.97
N VAL A 40 -4.89 -1.34 -6.22
CA VAL A 40 -4.95 -1.09 -4.79
C VAL A 40 -5.62 0.24 -4.48
N LEU A 41 -5.23 1.32 -5.20
CA LEU A 41 -5.85 2.64 -5.04
C LEU A 41 -7.33 2.61 -5.38
N SER A 42 -7.73 1.90 -6.45
CA SER A 42 -9.13 1.75 -6.83
C SER A 42 -9.93 1.00 -5.77
N ASN A 43 -9.40 -0.09 -5.22
CA ASN A 43 -10.07 -0.83 -4.14
C ASN A 43 -10.27 0.04 -2.89
N MET A 44 -9.25 0.82 -2.49
CA MET A 44 -9.34 1.72 -1.35
C MET A 44 -10.32 2.87 -1.60
N SER A 45 -10.23 3.52 -2.76
CA SER A 45 -11.13 4.61 -3.13
C SER A 45 -12.58 4.15 -3.22
N ASN A 46 -12.84 2.97 -3.81
CA ASN A 46 -14.18 2.38 -3.91
C ASN A 46 -14.78 2.07 -2.52
N ALA A 47 -13.94 1.74 -1.54
CA ALA A 47 -14.36 1.59 -0.14
C ALA A 47 -14.56 2.94 0.58
N GLY A 48 -14.38 4.07 -0.10
CA GLY A 48 -14.54 5.42 0.45
C GLY A 48 -13.38 5.90 1.31
N ILE A 49 -12.23 5.23 1.25
CA ILE A 49 -11.01 5.63 1.95
C ILE A 49 -10.36 6.77 1.16
N THR A 50 -10.22 7.93 1.81
CA THR A 50 -9.73 9.15 1.16
C THR A 50 -8.38 9.64 1.66
N ASN A 51 -7.85 9.08 2.75
CA ASN A 51 -6.53 9.41 3.29
C ASN A 51 -5.61 8.21 3.09
N ILE A 52 -4.72 8.27 2.09
CA ILE A 52 -3.89 7.13 1.69
C ILE A 52 -2.43 7.54 1.65
N GLY A 53 -1.59 6.82 2.38
CA GLY A 53 -0.14 6.94 2.36
C GLY A 53 0.50 5.83 1.54
N VAL A 54 1.43 6.19 0.65
CA VAL A 54 2.25 5.23 -0.11
C VAL A 54 3.68 5.32 0.38
N ALA A 55 4.13 4.30 1.09
CA ALA A 55 5.48 4.20 1.60
C ALA A 55 6.39 3.55 0.55
N ALA A 56 7.33 4.32 0.01
CA ALA A 56 8.23 3.89 -1.04
C ALA A 56 9.68 4.18 -0.64
N GLU A 57 10.54 3.16 -0.67
CA GLU A 57 11.94 3.28 -0.24
C GLU A 57 12.88 3.75 -1.36
N SER A 58 12.74 3.20 -2.57
CA SER A 58 13.62 3.48 -3.70
C SER A 58 12.88 3.43 -5.03
N ASN A 59 13.48 4.00 -6.07
CA ASN A 59 13.01 3.93 -7.47
C ASN A 59 11.54 4.38 -7.68
N TYR A 60 11.03 5.27 -6.81
CA TYR A 60 9.63 5.68 -6.81
C TYR A 60 9.30 6.85 -7.75
N SER A 61 10.29 7.43 -8.46
CA SER A 61 10.04 8.55 -9.37
C SER A 61 8.97 8.22 -10.42
N SER A 62 9.10 7.06 -11.07
CA SER A 62 8.10 6.58 -12.04
C SER A 62 6.72 6.33 -11.43
N LEU A 63 6.67 5.97 -10.15
CA LEU A 63 5.42 5.83 -9.40
C LEU A 63 4.78 7.19 -9.16
N MET A 64 5.57 8.18 -8.69
CA MET A 64 5.10 9.55 -8.47
C MET A 64 4.57 10.19 -9.76
N ASP A 65 5.29 10.02 -10.87
CA ASP A 65 4.86 10.55 -12.18
C ASP A 65 3.51 9.96 -12.63
N HIS A 66 3.24 8.72 -12.24
CA HIS A 66 1.98 8.06 -12.59
C HIS A 66 0.82 8.49 -11.69
N ILE A 67 0.99 8.41 -10.37
CA ILE A 67 -0.09 8.70 -9.43
C ILE A 67 -0.35 10.19 -9.24
N ARG A 68 0.66 11.03 -9.44
CA ARG A 68 0.56 12.51 -9.34
C ARG A 68 -0.19 12.96 -8.07
N SER A 69 -1.29 13.69 -8.25
CA SER A 69 -2.15 14.16 -7.15
C SER A 69 -3.21 13.14 -6.69
N GLY A 70 -3.30 11.97 -7.32
CA GLY A 70 -4.35 10.99 -7.04
C GLY A 70 -5.72 11.35 -7.64
N LYS A 71 -5.80 12.33 -8.54
CA LYS A 71 -7.05 12.80 -9.15
C LYS A 71 -7.91 11.70 -9.80
N PRO A 72 -7.35 10.69 -10.50
CA PRO A 72 -8.13 9.60 -11.05
C PRO A 72 -8.95 8.81 -10.04
N TRP A 73 -8.54 8.82 -8.77
CA TRP A 73 -9.19 8.12 -7.65
C TRP A 73 -9.93 9.06 -6.68
N ASP A 74 -10.12 10.33 -7.07
CA ASP A 74 -10.71 11.37 -6.21
C ASP A 74 -9.94 11.56 -4.89
N LEU A 75 -8.62 11.41 -4.95
CA LEU A 75 -7.69 11.57 -3.82
C LEU A 75 -6.93 12.92 -3.85
N ASP A 76 -7.31 13.83 -4.75
CA ASP A 76 -6.79 15.22 -4.82
C ASP A 76 -7.57 16.12 -3.86
N ARG A 77 -7.37 15.92 -2.55
CA ARG A 77 -8.15 16.57 -1.50
C ARG A 77 -7.26 17.35 -0.52
N LYS A 78 -7.77 18.50 -0.05
CA LYS A 78 -7.10 19.26 1.02
C LYS A 78 -7.27 18.54 2.37
N GLY A 79 -6.15 18.25 3.05
CA GLY A 79 -6.13 17.65 4.40
C GLY A 79 -6.10 16.13 4.43
N SER A 80 -6.86 15.45 3.57
CA SER A 80 -6.76 14.03 3.25
C SER A 80 -6.10 13.85 1.88
N GLY A 81 -6.29 12.71 1.22
CA GLY A 81 -5.80 12.47 -0.12
C GLY A 81 -4.59 11.57 -0.18
N LEU A 82 -3.97 11.52 -1.35
CA LEU A 82 -2.81 10.68 -1.61
C LEU A 82 -1.52 11.37 -1.16
N LYS A 83 -0.73 10.68 -0.34
CA LYS A 83 0.56 11.17 0.16
C LYS A 83 1.65 10.15 -0.09
N ILE A 84 2.77 10.60 -0.62
CA ILE A 84 3.98 9.79 -0.68
C ILE A 84 4.74 9.95 0.63
N LEU A 85 5.05 8.85 1.25
CA LEU A 85 5.79 8.79 2.51
C LEU A 85 7.24 8.43 2.18
N PRO A 86 8.18 9.38 2.26
CA PRO A 86 9.58 9.11 1.96
C PRO A 86 10.18 8.20 3.04
N PRO A 87 11.25 7.45 2.71
CA PRO A 87 12.00 6.68 3.69
C PRO A 87 12.54 7.59 4.79
N SER A 88 12.68 7.05 6.00
CA SER A 88 13.24 7.81 7.12
C SER A 88 14.68 8.23 6.82
N MET A 89 15.12 9.34 7.44
CA MET A 89 16.51 9.81 7.31
C MET A 89 17.51 8.79 7.89
N GLU A 90 17.10 8.01 8.87
CA GLU A 90 17.91 6.96 9.50
C GLU A 90 18.21 5.81 8.53
N HIS A 91 17.24 5.45 7.68
CA HIS A 91 17.46 4.50 6.59
C HIS A 91 18.53 4.98 5.61
N LYS A 92 18.50 6.27 5.21
CA LYS A 92 19.51 6.87 4.33
C LYS A 92 20.92 6.83 4.90
N LEU A 93 21.05 6.76 6.22
CA LEU A 93 22.33 6.66 6.93
C LEU A 93 22.77 5.20 7.16
N GLY A 94 22.04 4.21 6.63
CA GLY A 94 22.37 2.78 6.76
C GLY A 94 22.30 2.24 8.18
N LYS A 95 21.62 2.93 9.09
CA LYS A 95 21.60 2.56 10.53
C LYS A 95 20.59 1.49 10.87
N ILE A 96 19.58 1.29 10.05
CA ILE A 96 18.53 0.29 10.28
C ILE A 96 18.17 -0.39 8.94
N ASN A 97 17.99 -1.70 8.93
CA ASN A 97 17.63 -2.49 7.73
C ASN A 97 16.33 -3.24 7.95
N GLY A 98 15.37 -3.10 7.01
CA GLY A 98 14.20 -3.97 6.91
C GLY A 98 12.83 -3.29 7.06
N SER A 99 11.79 -4.13 7.18
CA SER A 99 10.37 -3.70 7.22
C SER A 99 10.04 -2.75 8.39
N ILE A 100 10.79 -2.81 9.48
CA ILE A 100 10.61 -1.94 10.67
C ILE A 100 10.89 -0.48 10.32
N ASP A 101 11.83 -0.21 9.42
CA ASP A 101 12.17 1.15 8.98
C ASP A 101 11.07 1.78 8.14
N MET A 102 10.44 0.96 7.31
CA MET A 102 9.30 1.38 6.54
C MET A 102 8.15 1.79 7.48
N LEU A 103 7.90 1.02 8.54
CA LEU A 103 6.90 1.34 9.56
C LEU A 103 7.25 2.62 10.33
N THR A 104 8.53 2.87 10.60
CA THR A 104 8.97 4.13 11.24
C THR A 104 8.70 5.33 10.34
N GLY A 105 8.94 5.21 9.03
CA GLY A 105 8.66 6.28 8.06
C GLY A 105 7.18 6.65 7.96
N ILE A 106 6.27 5.70 8.18
CA ILE A 106 4.82 5.94 8.15
C ILE A 106 4.22 6.31 9.52
N ARG A 107 4.97 6.11 10.61
CA ARG A 107 4.50 6.39 11.98
C ARG A 107 3.96 7.82 12.13
N ASP A 108 4.66 8.79 11.58
CA ASP A 108 4.25 10.19 11.67
C ASP A 108 3.00 10.47 10.84
N PHE A 109 2.82 9.78 9.72
CA PHE A 109 1.60 9.86 8.94
C PHE A 109 0.41 9.32 9.73
N ILE A 110 0.55 8.15 10.35
CA ILE A 110 -0.49 7.55 11.19
C ILE A 110 -0.81 8.46 12.38
N ARG A 111 0.20 8.97 13.08
CA ARG A 111 0.00 9.82 14.27
C ARG A 111 -0.69 11.15 13.99
N ARG A 112 -0.51 11.71 12.81
CA ARG A 112 -1.16 12.96 12.39
C ARG A 112 -2.54 12.74 11.80
N SER A 113 -2.90 11.51 11.53
CA SER A 113 -4.19 11.12 11.00
C SER A 113 -5.26 11.11 12.10
N ARG A 114 -6.51 11.32 11.72
CA ARG A 114 -7.65 11.37 12.66
C ARG A 114 -8.47 10.08 12.62
N GLU A 115 -8.14 9.22 11.68
CA GLU A 115 -8.80 7.95 11.42
C GLU A 115 -8.51 6.96 12.55
N THR A 116 -9.50 6.16 12.89
CA THR A 116 -9.43 5.16 13.96
C THR A 116 -8.80 3.86 13.45
N TYR A 117 -9.05 3.53 12.18
CA TYR A 117 -8.63 2.27 11.56
C TYR A 117 -7.62 2.48 10.46
N VAL A 118 -6.73 1.50 10.29
CA VAL A 118 -5.71 1.51 9.24
C VAL A 118 -5.81 0.24 8.43
N ILE A 119 -5.96 0.37 7.10
CA ILE A 119 -5.74 -0.73 6.18
C ILE A 119 -4.28 -0.71 5.75
N LEU A 120 -3.56 -1.79 6.05
CA LEU A 120 -2.21 -2.01 5.57
C LEU A 120 -2.25 -2.95 4.37
N SER A 121 -1.82 -2.48 3.20
CA SER A 121 -1.75 -3.28 1.98
C SER A 121 -0.32 -3.41 1.49
N LEU A 122 0.09 -4.65 1.22
CA LEU A 122 1.30 -4.91 0.45
C LEU A 122 0.97 -4.72 -1.03
N GLY A 123 1.67 -3.81 -1.68
CA GLY A 123 1.34 -3.40 -3.05
C GLY A 123 1.83 -4.34 -4.17
N ASN A 124 2.21 -5.57 -3.86
CA ASN A 124 2.81 -6.50 -4.82
C ASN A 124 1.81 -7.45 -5.51
N ASN A 125 0.55 -7.38 -5.15
CA ASN A 125 -0.49 -8.26 -5.67
C ASN A 125 -1.61 -7.47 -6.35
N ILE A 126 -2.19 -8.08 -7.39
CA ILE A 126 -3.40 -7.58 -8.04
C ILE A 126 -4.57 -8.39 -7.50
N TYR A 127 -5.52 -7.69 -6.93
CA TYR A 127 -6.74 -8.28 -6.42
C TYR A 127 -7.90 -7.30 -6.59
N ASN A 128 -9.12 -7.83 -6.62
CA ASN A 128 -10.33 -7.05 -6.54
C ASN A 128 -11.01 -7.38 -5.20
N MET A 129 -11.05 -6.43 -4.29
CA MET A 129 -11.54 -6.61 -2.95
C MET A 129 -12.41 -5.43 -2.51
N ASP A 130 -13.52 -5.74 -1.89
CA ASP A 130 -14.34 -4.77 -1.18
C ASP A 130 -13.84 -4.61 0.25
N PHE A 131 -13.00 -3.62 0.47
CA PHE A 131 -12.48 -3.31 1.80
C PHE A 131 -13.56 -2.90 2.81
N SER A 132 -14.73 -2.41 2.36
CA SER A 132 -15.81 -2.03 3.26
C SER A 132 -16.26 -3.21 4.11
N LYS A 133 -16.40 -4.38 3.50
CA LYS A 133 -16.80 -5.61 4.21
C LYS A 133 -15.77 -6.04 5.25
N ALA A 134 -14.50 -5.99 4.90
CA ALA A 134 -13.43 -6.34 5.85
C ALA A 134 -13.36 -5.38 7.05
N ILE A 135 -13.62 -4.09 6.82
CA ILE A 135 -13.66 -3.09 7.88
C ILE A 135 -14.88 -3.31 8.77
N ASP A 136 -16.06 -3.57 8.17
CA ASP A 136 -17.29 -3.84 8.93
C ASP A 136 -17.10 -5.07 9.83
N GLU A 137 -16.57 -6.16 9.30
CA GLU A 137 -16.26 -7.37 10.05
C GLU A 137 -15.25 -7.14 11.19
N HIS A 138 -14.21 -6.31 10.93
CA HIS A 138 -13.23 -5.91 11.94
C HIS A 138 -13.90 -5.19 13.12
N ILE A 139 -14.79 -4.23 12.82
CA ILE A 139 -15.51 -3.45 13.82
C ILE A 139 -16.50 -4.31 14.60
N GLU A 140 -17.28 -5.13 13.90
CA GLU A 140 -18.27 -6.02 14.53
C GLU A 140 -17.64 -7.01 15.50
N ASN A 141 -16.46 -7.54 15.15
CA ASN A 141 -15.72 -8.46 16.00
C ASN A 141 -14.88 -7.77 17.08
N GLN A 142 -14.85 -6.43 17.12
CA GLN A 142 -14.00 -5.66 18.04
C GLN A 142 -12.54 -6.14 18.02
N ALA A 143 -12.04 -6.50 16.84
CA ALA A 143 -10.73 -7.08 16.69
C ALA A 143 -9.62 -6.01 16.77
N ASP A 144 -8.49 -6.37 17.34
CA ASP A 144 -7.29 -5.52 17.31
C ASP A 144 -6.61 -5.58 15.93
N VAL A 145 -6.59 -6.77 15.30
CA VAL A 145 -6.01 -7.03 13.99
C VAL A 145 -6.88 -8.01 13.21
N THR A 146 -7.15 -7.69 11.95
CA THR A 146 -7.84 -8.60 11.01
C THR A 146 -6.91 -8.88 9.84
N ALA A 147 -6.56 -10.14 9.63
CA ALA A 147 -5.77 -10.59 8.50
C ALA A 147 -6.66 -11.09 7.37
N VAL A 148 -6.50 -10.50 6.19
CA VAL A 148 -7.20 -10.93 4.98
C VAL A 148 -6.29 -11.84 4.18
N TYR A 149 -6.74 -13.06 3.90
CA TYR A 149 -5.98 -14.05 3.15
C TYR A 149 -6.86 -14.82 2.16
N THR A 150 -6.22 -15.44 1.18
CA THR A 150 -6.90 -16.37 0.26
C THR A 150 -6.28 -17.75 0.35
N LYS A 151 -7.11 -18.79 0.30
CA LYS A 151 -6.64 -20.18 0.21
C LYS A 151 -6.30 -20.46 -1.24
N LEU A 152 -5.04 -20.82 -1.49
CA LEU A 152 -4.59 -21.23 -2.81
C LEU A 152 -4.71 -22.74 -2.93
N SER A 153 -5.49 -23.22 -3.87
CA SER A 153 -5.80 -24.65 -4.04
C SER A 153 -4.77 -25.46 -4.82
N ASN A 154 -3.70 -24.88 -5.33
CA ASN A 154 -2.62 -25.62 -6.05
C ASN A 154 -1.36 -24.74 -6.14
N VAL A 155 -0.67 -24.55 -5.03
CA VAL A 155 0.63 -23.87 -5.03
C VAL A 155 1.73 -24.92 -5.01
N ALA A 156 2.62 -24.92 -5.99
CA ALA A 156 3.83 -25.72 -5.92
C ALA A 156 4.63 -25.32 -4.68
N GLU A 157 5.14 -26.29 -3.91
CA GLU A 157 5.88 -26.07 -2.64
C GLU A 157 7.00 -25.02 -2.74
N ALA A 158 7.60 -24.86 -3.92
CA ALA A 158 8.62 -23.84 -4.20
C ALA A 158 8.13 -22.38 -4.10
N GLN A 159 6.81 -22.13 -4.08
CA GLN A 159 6.26 -20.78 -3.93
C GLN A 159 5.91 -20.46 -2.47
N LEU A 160 5.70 -21.46 -1.63
CA LEU A 160 5.40 -21.27 -0.19
C LEU A 160 6.62 -20.81 0.61
N SER A 161 7.85 -21.21 0.22
CA SER A 161 9.08 -20.83 0.91
C SER A 161 9.43 -19.34 0.87
N ARG A 162 8.66 -18.52 0.14
CA ARG A 162 8.81 -17.05 0.11
C ARG A 162 8.00 -16.32 1.16
N TYR A 163 7.14 -17.01 1.90
CA TYR A 163 6.20 -16.43 2.87
C TYR A 163 6.36 -16.97 4.30
N THR A 164 7.35 -17.81 4.51
CA THR A 164 7.84 -18.25 5.83
C THR A 164 9.15 -17.55 6.19
#